data_a1b30d766d069b8d4a2f3b0d05eeb174
#
_entry.id   a1b30d766d069b8d4a2f3b0d05eeb174
#
_cell.length_a   1.000
_cell.length_b   1.000
_cell.length_c   1.000
_cell.angle_alpha   90.00
_cell.angle_beta   90.00
_cell.angle_gamma   90.00
#
_symmetry.space_group_name_H-M   'P 1'
#
loop_
_entity.id
_entity.type
_entity.pdbx_description
1 polymer ?
#
loop_
_entity_poly.entity_id
_entity_poly.type
_entity_poly.pdbx_seq_one_letter_code
_entity_poly.pdbx_strand_id
1 'polypeptide(L)'
;MQQVEPVIIEGLNITSHVNDIEDRGFTIIQDFISSEEVKIIRHAFMSEVMITQMAAIGTTSGKTWRAHNLLAKTRAVDYLFLDRRLRAIVEGVLGHRGQINITTLFNTLPGETKQFLHQDDGLWPVPRPHPHFLCNALIALDDFNTENGATHLVPYSHTWHDRDVDQNVDTIQVEMSSGSMVMWAGAMWHAGGANT
;
A
#
# COMPACT_ATOMS: atom_id res chain seq x y z
N MET A 1 -3.68 -32.33 9.19
CA MET A 1 -3.21 -31.12 8.49
C MET A 1 -1.69 -31.15 8.56
N GLN A 2 -0.99 -31.30 7.41
CA GLN A 2 0.45 -31.11 7.39
C GLN A 2 0.76 -29.64 7.73
N GLN A 3 1.56 -29.42 8.77
CA GLN A 3 2.10 -28.08 9.02
C GLN A 3 3.02 -27.73 7.84
N VAL A 4 2.62 -26.75 7.05
CA VAL A 4 3.50 -26.18 6.03
C VAL A 4 4.59 -25.41 6.78
N GLU A 5 5.84 -25.77 6.56
CA GLU A 5 6.96 -25.06 7.17
C GLU A 5 6.94 -23.58 6.71
N PRO A 6 7.18 -22.62 7.64
CA PRO A 6 7.16 -21.21 7.29
C PRO A 6 8.31 -20.85 6.33
N VAL A 7 7.99 -20.10 5.28
CA VAL A 7 9.00 -19.52 4.38
C VAL A 7 9.56 -18.26 5.02
N ILE A 8 10.86 -18.25 5.31
CA ILE A 8 11.56 -17.09 5.91
C ILE A 8 12.58 -16.58 4.89
N ILE A 9 12.52 -15.29 4.59
CA ILE A 9 13.48 -14.61 3.70
C ILE A 9 14.07 -13.41 4.45
N GLU A 10 15.37 -13.37 4.61
CA GLU A 10 16.10 -12.29 5.28
C GLU A 10 15.52 -11.95 6.66
N GLY A 11 15.15 -12.99 7.42
CA GLY A 11 14.56 -12.86 8.76
C GLY A 11 13.06 -12.57 8.77
N LEU A 12 12.43 -12.28 7.62
CA LEU A 12 10.99 -12.03 7.53
C LEU A 12 10.21 -13.32 7.28
N ASN A 13 9.19 -13.57 8.09
CA ASN A 13 8.28 -14.71 7.92
C ASN A 13 7.23 -14.43 6.83
N ILE A 14 7.54 -14.77 5.59
CA ILE A 14 6.68 -14.55 4.42
C ILE A 14 5.32 -15.22 4.59
N THR A 15 5.30 -16.46 5.07
CA THR A 15 4.06 -17.23 5.27
C THR A 15 3.09 -16.50 6.20
N SER A 16 3.58 -15.90 7.29
CA SER A 16 2.75 -15.14 8.21
C SER A 16 2.11 -13.93 7.53
N HIS A 17 2.87 -13.18 6.74
CA HIS A 17 2.36 -12.00 6.05
C HIS A 17 1.35 -12.34 4.95
N VAL A 18 1.56 -13.43 4.23
CA VAL A 18 0.58 -13.94 3.25
C VAL A 18 -0.70 -14.36 3.96
N ASN A 19 -0.60 -15.12 5.06
CA ASN A 19 -1.77 -15.52 5.85
C ASN A 19 -2.54 -14.32 6.41
N ASP A 20 -1.86 -13.27 6.86
CA ASP A 20 -2.48 -12.04 7.33
C ASP A 20 -3.32 -11.37 6.22
N ILE A 21 -2.80 -11.32 4.98
CA ILE A 21 -3.53 -10.74 3.84
C ILE A 21 -4.72 -11.63 3.47
N GLU A 22 -4.55 -12.95 3.46
CA GLU A 22 -5.64 -13.90 3.17
C GLU A 22 -6.75 -13.87 4.23
N ASP A 23 -6.40 -13.71 5.51
CA ASP A 23 -7.34 -13.73 6.63
C ASP A 23 -8.05 -12.39 6.80
N ARG A 24 -7.30 -11.33 7.07
CA ARG A 24 -7.84 -10.01 7.43
C ARG A 24 -7.76 -8.95 6.34
N GLY A 25 -7.15 -9.27 5.20
CA GLY A 25 -7.03 -8.41 4.02
C GLY A 25 -5.75 -7.57 3.95
N PHE A 26 -4.94 -7.52 5.01
CA PHE A 26 -3.74 -6.69 5.05
C PHE A 26 -2.69 -7.23 6.01
N THR A 27 -1.45 -6.74 5.85
CA THR A 27 -0.35 -6.96 6.79
C THR A 27 0.52 -5.71 6.92
N ILE A 28 1.21 -5.56 8.05
CA ILE A 28 2.18 -4.49 8.28
C ILE A 28 3.54 -5.11 8.56
N ILE A 29 4.57 -4.62 7.89
CA ILE A 29 5.96 -5.04 8.04
C ILE A 29 6.72 -3.85 8.59
N GLN A 30 7.10 -3.93 9.86
CA GLN A 30 7.88 -2.89 10.51
C GLN A 30 9.30 -2.86 9.95
N ASP A 31 9.87 -1.66 9.83
CA ASP A 31 11.26 -1.44 9.43
C ASP A 31 11.65 -2.23 8.15
N PHE A 32 10.76 -2.23 7.15
CA PHE A 32 10.99 -2.92 5.88
C PHE A 32 12.22 -2.39 5.14
N ILE A 33 12.43 -1.07 5.19
CA ILE A 33 13.65 -0.40 4.75
C ILE A 33 14.25 0.41 5.90
N SER A 34 15.56 0.60 5.85
CA SER A 34 16.30 1.34 6.86
C SER A 34 16.02 2.85 6.79
N SER A 35 16.27 3.56 7.89
CA SER A 35 16.19 5.02 7.93
C SER A 35 17.14 5.71 6.95
N GLU A 36 18.25 5.09 6.60
CA GLU A 36 19.19 5.61 5.60
C GLU A 36 18.61 5.48 4.18
N GLU A 37 17.99 4.35 3.86
CA GLU A 37 17.27 4.16 2.58
C GLU A 37 16.11 5.15 2.45
N VAL A 38 15.36 5.39 3.51
CA VAL A 38 14.31 6.42 3.53
C VAL A 38 14.88 7.79 3.15
N LYS A 39 16.02 8.20 3.73
CA LYS A 39 16.66 9.49 3.41
C LYS A 39 17.09 9.57 1.94
N ILE A 40 17.68 8.49 1.41
CA ILE A 40 18.08 8.41 0.00
C ILE A 40 16.86 8.56 -0.92
N ILE A 41 15.78 7.82 -0.65
CA ILE A 41 14.56 7.88 -1.45
C ILE A 41 13.92 9.27 -1.36
N ARG A 42 13.81 9.84 -0.17
CA ARG A 42 13.27 11.21 0.01
C ARG A 42 14.08 12.24 -0.76
N HIS A 43 15.41 12.18 -0.69
CA HIS A 43 16.27 13.07 -1.45
C HIS A 43 16.05 12.96 -2.96
N ALA A 44 16.01 11.73 -3.48
CA ALA A 44 15.74 11.49 -4.89
C ALA A 44 14.35 11.98 -5.32
N PHE A 45 13.33 11.75 -4.50
CA PHE A 45 11.98 12.24 -4.79
C PHE A 45 11.92 13.76 -4.83
N MET A 46 12.56 14.45 -3.89
CA MET A 46 12.60 15.91 -3.89
C MET A 46 13.37 16.49 -5.08
N SER A 47 14.47 15.85 -5.51
CA SER A 47 15.34 16.37 -6.57
C SER A 47 14.94 15.92 -7.98
N GLU A 48 14.37 14.72 -8.14
CA GLU A 48 14.13 14.12 -9.45
C GLU A 48 12.65 14.02 -9.81
N VAL A 49 11.79 13.72 -8.82
CA VAL A 49 10.38 13.43 -9.07
C VAL A 49 9.50 14.67 -8.86
N MET A 50 9.66 15.36 -7.74
CA MET A 50 8.79 16.48 -7.37
C MET A 50 9.04 17.74 -8.21
N ILE A 51 10.22 17.90 -8.78
CA ILE A 51 10.55 19.05 -9.65
C ILE A 51 9.76 18.98 -10.96
N THR A 52 9.42 17.79 -11.44
CA THR A 52 8.94 17.62 -12.80
C THR A 52 7.44 17.50 -12.96
N GLN A 53 6.71 16.95 -11.99
CA GLN A 53 5.26 16.78 -12.11
C GLN A 53 4.60 16.31 -10.82
N MET A 54 4.08 17.22 -10.03
CA MET A 54 3.12 16.81 -9.01
C MET A 54 1.75 17.37 -9.39
N ALA A 55 0.84 16.49 -9.76
CA ALA A 55 -0.55 16.84 -10.02
C ALA A 55 -1.41 16.40 -8.83
N ALA A 56 -2.25 17.29 -8.35
CA ALA A 56 -3.30 16.97 -7.38
C ALA A 56 -4.44 16.26 -8.13
N ILE A 57 -4.29 14.95 -8.39
CA ILE A 57 -5.29 14.16 -9.12
C ILE A 57 -6.00 13.22 -8.15
N GLY A 58 -7.34 13.23 -8.17
CA GLY A 58 -8.16 12.28 -7.43
C GLY A 58 -8.10 12.47 -5.91
N THR A 59 -7.96 13.72 -5.44
CA THR A 59 -8.00 14.06 -4.02
C THR A 59 -9.27 14.84 -3.68
N THR A 60 -9.71 14.79 -2.43
CA THR A 60 -10.97 15.41 -2.02
C THR A 60 -10.83 16.93 -1.91
N SER A 61 -9.69 17.44 -1.40
CA SER A 61 -9.42 18.87 -1.27
C SER A 61 -8.34 19.39 -2.22
N GLY A 62 -7.73 18.53 -3.02
CA GLY A 62 -6.67 18.88 -3.96
C GLY A 62 -5.29 19.07 -3.32
N LYS A 63 -5.10 18.61 -2.09
CA LYS A 63 -3.84 18.75 -1.35
C LYS A 63 -3.01 17.46 -1.26
N THR A 64 -3.43 16.37 -1.89
CA THR A 64 -2.59 15.20 -2.08
C THR A 64 -1.92 15.25 -3.44
N TRP A 65 -0.63 15.43 -3.46
CA TRP A 65 0.15 15.43 -4.68
C TRP A 65 0.58 14.02 -5.03
N ARG A 66 0.49 13.66 -6.32
CA ARG A 66 0.81 12.31 -6.81
C ARG A 66 1.78 12.38 -7.98
N ALA A 67 2.82 11.56 -7.94
CA ALA A 67 3.69 11.33 -9.07
C ALA A 67 3.61 9.85 -9.45
N HIS A 68 3.05 9.58 -10.63
CA HIS A 68 2.94 8.23 -11.17
C HIS A 68 4.17 7.82 -11.99
N ASN A 69 4.30 6.52 -12.26
CA ASN A 69 5.34 5.95 -13.09
C ASN A 69 6.76 6.27 -12.58
N LEU A 70 7.02 5.94 -11.32
CA LEU A 70 8.28 6.24 -10.65
C LEU A 70 9.49 5.62 -11.36
N LEU A 71 9.32 4.43 -11.94
CA LEU A 71 10.39 3.72 -12.66
C LEU A 71 10.91 4.50 -13.89
N ALA A 72 10.12 5.42 -14.44
CA ALA A 72 10.54 6.31 -15.53
C ALA A 72 11.12 7.65 -15.03
N LYS A 73 11.03 7.93 -13.73
CA LYS A 73 11.38 9.23 -13.14
C LYS A 73 12.63 9.19 -12.27
N THR A 74 12.88 8.06 -11.59
CA THR A 74 14.02 7.89 -10.71
C THR A 74 14.46 6.43 -10.67
N ARG A 75 15.74 6.20 -10.39
CA ARG A 75 16.31 4.86 -10.17
C ARG A 75 16.42 4.52 -8.68
N ALA A 76 16.12 5.46 -7.80
CA ALA A 76 16.31 5.32 -6.35
C ALA A 76 15.43 4.23 -5.71
N VAL A 77 14.35 3.83 -6.37
CA VAL A 77 13.39 2.83 -5.87
C VAL A 77 13.44 1.49 -6.64
N ASP A 78 14.31 1.34 -7.63
CA ASP A 78 14.36 0.14 -8.46
C ASP A 78 14.58 -1.13 -7.63
N TYR A 79 15.45 -1.07 -6.64
CA TYR A 79 15.79 -2.22 -5.79
C TYR A 79 14.59 -2.73 -4.99
N LEU A 80 13.62 -1.85 -4.66
CA LEU A 80 12.41 -2.24 -3.93
C LEU A 80 11.56 -3.23 -4.75
N PHE A 81 11.49 -3.04 -6.07
CA PHE A 81 10.75 -3.95 -6.96
C PHE A 81 11.47 -5.29 -7.18
N LEU A 82 12.75 -5.35 -6.83
CA LEU A 82 13.57 -6.55 -6.88
C LEU A 82 13.73 -7.21 -5.50
N ASP A 83 13.24 -6.58 -4.44
CA ASP A 83 13.33 -7.10 -3.08
C ASP A 83 12.66 -8.47 -2.97
N ARG A 84 13.42 -9.46 -2.49
CA ARG A 84 12.99 -10.86 -2.42
C ARG A 84 11.83 -11.07 -1.45
N ARG A 85 11.77 -10.28 -0.37
CA ARG A 85 10.72 -10.35 0.65
C ARG A 85 9.40 -9.85 0.08
N LEU A 86 9.42 -8.66 -0.53
CA LEU A 86 8.24 -8.06 -1.19
C LEU A 86 7.70 -9.00 -2.28
N ARG A 87 8.57 -9.47 -3.16
CA ARG A 87 8.18 -10.37 -4.25
C ARG A 87 7.58 -11.67 -3.74
N ALA A 88 8.17 -12.27 -2.71
CA ALA A 88 7.67 -13.53 -2.15
C ALA A 88 6.27 -13.37 -1.53
N ILE A 89 5.98 -12.24 -0.85
CA ILE A 89 4.63 -11.96 -0.35
C ILE A 89 3.65 -11.77 -1.51
N VAL A 90 4.01 -10.96 -2.52
CA VAL A 90 3.17 -10.75 -3.71
C VAL A 90 2.91 -12.06 -4.45
N GLU A 91 3.94 -12.90 -4.63
CA GLU A 91 3.79 -14.22 -5.26
C GLU A 91 2.94 -15.18 -4.43
N GLY A 92 3.00 -15.09 -3.10
CA GLY A 92 2.13 -15.85 -2.20
C GLY A 92 0.67 -15.46 -2.33
N VAL A 93 0.36 -14.17 -2.52
CA VAL A 93 -1.00 -13.64 -2.63
C VAL A 93 -1.56 -13.76 -4.06
N LEU A 94 -0.78 -13.42 -5.09
CA LEU A 94 -1.22 -13.32 -6.49
C LEU A 94 -0.83 -14.53 -7.35
N GLY A 95 0.07 -15.39 -6.87
CA GLY A 95 0.74 -16.41 -7.68
C GLY A 95 1.93 -15.85 -8.49
N HIS A 96 2.62 -16.74 -9.21
CA HIS A 96 3.94 -16.48 -9.82
C HIS A 96 3.95 -15.55 -11.05
N ARG A 97 2.82 -15.00 -11.49
CA ARG A 97 2.73 -14.18 -12.70
C ARG A 97 2.32 -12.74 -12.42
N GLY A 98 2.63 -12.24 -11.23
CA GLY A 98 2.36 -10.85 -10.87
C GLY A 98 3.10 -9.87 -11.78
N GLN A 99 2.46 -8.75 -12.10
CA GLN A 99 3.03 -7.64 -12.85
C GLN A 99 2.91 -6.35 -12.05
N ILE A 100 3.87 -5.46 -12.21
CA ILE A 100 3.76 -4.10 -11.66
C ILE A 100 2.65 -3.38 -12.43
N ASN A 101 1.60 -2.98 -11.71
CA ASN A 101 0.48 -2.24 -12.28
C ASN A 101 0.79 -0.74 -12.30
N ILE A 102 1.00 -0.15 -11.13
CA ILE A 102 1.28 1.28 -10.98
C ILE A 102 2.34 1.50 -9.90
N THR A 103 3.14 2.54 -10.07
CA THR A 103 4.10 3.01 -9.08
C THR A 103 3.87 4.48 -8.83
N THR A 104 3.59 4.84 -7.57
CA THR A 104 3.15 6.21 -7.24
C THR A 104 3.81 6.71 -5.96
N LEU A 105 4.30 7.94 -6.01
CA LEU A 105 4.57 8.74 -4.83
C LEU A 105 3.30 9.49 -4.44
N PHE A 106 2.94 9.44 -3.17
CA PHE A 106 1.93 10.29 -2.56
C PHE A 106 2.58 11.27 -1.60
N ASN A 107 2.17 12.53 -1.68
CA ASN A 107 2.55 13.56 -0.71
C ASN A 107 1.27 14.27 -0.27
N THR A 108 0.75 13.88 0.88
CA THR A 108 -0.47 14.42 1.47
C THR A 108 -0.14 15.64 2.30
N LEU A 109 -0.51 16.82 1.82
CA LEU A 109 -0.20 18.09 2.46
C LEU A 109 -1.22 18.42 3.57
N PRO A 110 -0.84 19.26 4.56
CA PRO A 110 -1.76 19.71 5.61
C PRO A 110 -3.05 20.32 5.06
N GLY A 111 -4.16 19.95 5.65
CA GLY A 111 -5.51 20.33 5.25
C GLY A 111 -6.12 19.45 4.16
N GLU A 112 -5.50 18.29 3.80
CA GLU A 112 -6.18 17.28 2.99
C GLU A 112 -7.25 16.57 3.81
N THR A 113 -8.40 16.31 3.22
CA THR A 113 -9.52 15.60 3.84
C THR A 113 -9.41 14.09 3.59
N LYS A 114 -10.04 13.30 4.46
CA LYS A 114 -10.13 11.85 4.26
C LYS A 114 -10.77 11.55 2.90
N GLN A 115 -10.21 10.60 2.18
CA GLN A 115 -10.78 10.08 0.93
C GLN A 115 -12.07 9.28 1.21
N PHE A 116 -12.90 9.13 0.18
CA PHE A 116 -13.97 8.12 0.22
C PHE A 116 -13.36 6.72 0.22
N LEU A 117 -14.00 5.81 0.98
CA LEU A 117 -13.65 4.40 0.94
C LEU A 117 -13.86 3.87 -0.48
N HIS A 118 -12.86 3.16 -0.98
CA HIS A 118 -12.85 2.56 -2.31
C HIS A 118 -12.08 1.24 -2.31
N GLN A 119 -12.20 0.51 -3.41
CA GLN A 119 -11.46 -0.72 -3.69
C GLN A 119 -10.68 -0.50 -4.98
N ASP A 120 -9.39 -0.83 -5.00
CA ASP A 120 -8.55 -0.62 -6.18
C ASP A 120 -8.88 -1.56 -7.33
N ASP A 121 -9.41 -2.73 -7.02
CA ASP A 121 -9.88 -3.69 -8.02
C ASP A 121 -11.33 -3.44 -8.47
N GLY A 122 -11.99 -2.40 -7.96
CA GLY A 122 -13.36 -2.04 -8.29
C GLY A 122 -13.60 -1.70 -9.78
N LEU A 123 -12.52 -1.43 -10.54
CA LEU A 123 -12.59 -1.20 -11.98
C LEU A 123 -12.90 -2.46 -12.79
N TRP A 124 -12.66 -3.65 -12.25
CA TRP A 124 -12.94 -4.91 -12.93
C TRP A 124 -14.33 -5.42 -12.54
N PRO A 125 -15.21 -5.72 -13.50
CA PRO A 125 -16.58 -6.18 -13.23
C PRO A 125 -16.63 -7.68 -12.89
N VAL A 126 -15.75 -8.13 -12.01
CA VAL A 126 -15.67 -9.54 -11.57
C VAL A 126 -16.62 -9.74 -10.38
N PRO A 127 -17.45 -10.80 -10.35
CA PRO A 127 -18.28 -11.10 -9.17
C PRO A 127 -17.43 -11.28 -7.90
N ARG A 128 -17.95 -10.84 -6.76
CA ARG A 128 -17.30 -10.98 -5.45
C ARG A 128 -17.90 -12.13 -4.64
N PRO A 129 -17.11 -12.77 -3.77
CA PRO A 129 -15.65 -12.66 -3.66
C PRO A 129 -14.95 -13.34 -4.84
N HIS A 130 -13.72 -12.97 -5.12
CA HIS A 130 -12.88 -13.55 -6.18
C HIS A 130 -11.45 -13.75 -5.68
N PRO A 131 -10.64 -14.60 -6.32
CA PRO A 131 -9.21 -14.69 -6.01
C PRO A 131 -8.51 -13.34 -6.14
N HIS A 132 -7.47 -13.12 -5.35
CA HIS A 132 -6.71 -11.88 -5.43
C HIS A 132 -6.05 -11.73 -6.81
N PHE A 133 -6.24 -10.58 -7.46
CA PHE A 133 -5.55 -10.21 -8.69
C PHE A 133 -4.90 -8.82 -8.61
N LEU A 134 -5.00 -8.19 -7.45
CA LEU A 134 -4.29 -6.97 -7.12
C LEU A 134 -3.83 -7.03 -5.65
N CYS A 135 -2.58 -6.68 -5.41
CA CYS A 135 -2.00 -6.53 -4.08
C CYS A 135 -1.25 -5.20 -4.04
N ASN A 136 -1.60 -4.36 -3.09
CA ASN A 136 -0.97 -3.08 -2.88
C ASN A 136 0.16 -3.20 -1.87
N ALA A 137 1.21 -2.39 -2.06
CA ALA A 137 2.28 -2.20 -1.09
C ALA A 137 2.56 -0.70 -0.97
N LEU A 138 2.55 -0.17 0.24
CA LEU A 138 2.84 1.23 0.52
C LEU A 138 3.90 1.32 1.61
N ILE A 139 5.02 1.99 1.29
CA ILE A 139 6.14 2.23 2.20
C ILE A 139 6.03 3.64 2.75
N ALA A 140 6.03 3.77 4.07
CA ALA A 140 6.02 5.05 4.75
C ALA A 140 7.38 5.73 4.64
N LEU A 141 7.44 6.93 4.09
CA LEU A 141 8.64 7.77 4.08
C LEU A 141 8.65 8.82 5.21
N ASP A 142 7.52 8.98 5.87
CA ASP A 142 7.31 9.70 7.13
C ASP A 142 6.60 8.77 8.10
N ASP A 143 6.65 9.06 9.40
CA ASP A 143 5.85 8.32 10.36
C ASP A 143 4.36 8.51 10.06
N PHE A 144 3.63 7.42 9.87
CA PHE A 144 2.18 7.45 9.68
C PHE A 144 1.48 7.50 11.02
N ASN A 145 0.61 8.50 11.19
CA ASN A 145 -0.24 8.66 12.36
C ASN A 145 -1.62 9.19 11.97
N THR A 146 -2.51 9.30 12.95
CA THR A 146 -3.89 9.72 12.73
C THR A 146 -4.05 11.15 12.20
N GLU A 147 -3.02 11.99 12.31
CA GLU A 147 -3.08 13.41 11.97
C GLU A 147 -2.47 13.74 10.60
N ASN A 148 -1.66 12.82 10.02
CA ASN A 148 -0.88 13.13 8.80
C ASN A 148 -1.23 12.29 7.58
N GLY A 149 -2.43 11.71 7.55
CA GLY A 149 -2.93 11.02 6.36
C GLY A 149 -2.75 9.50 6.36
N ALA A 150 -2.48 8.87 7.52
CA ALA A 150 -2.39 7.42 7.62
C ALA A 150 -3.61 6.72 7.01
N THR A 151 -3.36 5.66 6.24
CA THR A 151 -4.38 4.93 5.48
C THR A 151 -5.41 4.28 6.40
N HIS A 152 -6.69 4.48 6.08
CA HIS A 152 -7.80 3.74 6.69
C HIS A 152 -8.03 2.44 5.95
N LEU A 153 -8.20 1.36 6.69
CA LEU A 153 -8.54 0.03 6.17
C LEU A 153 -9.80 -0.48 6.87
N VAL A 154 -10.66 -1.18 6.12
CA VAL A 154 -11.79 -1.92 6.67
C VAL A 154 -11.40 -3.39 6.75
N PRO A 155 -11.00 -3.91 7.92
CA PRO A 155 -10.54 -5.31 8.04
C PRO A 155 -11.58 -6.31 7.53
N TYR A 156 -11.13 -7.40 6.93
CA TYR A 156 -11.94 -8.49 6.38
C TYR A 156 -12.82 -8.10 5.17
N SER A 157 -12.86 -6.85 4.75
CA SER A 157 -13.75 -6.39 3.68
C SER A 157 -13.41 -6.91 2.29
N HIS A 158 -12.22 -7.46 2.09
CA HIS A 158 -11.82 -8.13 0.85
C HIS A 158 -12.67 -9.38 0.53
N THR A 159 -13.32 -9.96 1.55
CA THR A 159 -14.21 -11.12 1.41
C THR A 159 -15.69 -10.75 1.22
N TRP A 160 -16.04 -9.46 1.28
CA TRP A 160 -17.43 -9.02 1.18
C TRP A 160 -17.98 -9.21 -0.25
N HIS A 161 -19.25 -9.58 -0.32
CA HIS A 161 -19.97 -9.76 -1.59
C HIS A 161 -20.45 -8.45 -2.19
N ASP A 162 -20.74 -7.46 -1.35
CA ASP A 162 -21.26 -6.17 -1.77
C ASP A 162 -20.16 -5.29 -2.39
N ARG A 163 -20.56 -4.52 -3.41
CA ARG A 163 -19.70 -3.52 -4.05
C ARG A 163 -19.89 -2.11 -3.50
N ASP A 164 -20.85 -1.94 -2.61
CA ASP A 164 -21.13 -0.69 -1.91
C ASP A 164 -20.74 -0.81 -0.44
N VAL A 165 -20.24 0.28 0.12
CA VAL A 165 -19.88 0.37 1.53
C VAL A 165 -20.50 1.62 2.15
N ASP A 166 -20.99 1.48 3.38
CA ASP A 166 -21.28 2.67 4.19
C ASP A 166 -19.96 3.42 4.45
N GLN A 167 -19.89 4.67 4.04
CA GLN A 167 -18.69 5.50 4.22
C GLN A 167 -18.35 5.77 5.70
N ASN A 168 -19.29 5.47 6.62
CA ASN A 168 -19.11 5.58 8.06
C ASN A 168 -18.78 4.24 8.75
N VAL A 169 -18.55 3.16 7.98
CA VAL A 169 -18.14 1.88 8.55
C VAL A 169 -16.86 2.05 9.37
N ASP A 170 -16.73 1.27 10.43
CA ASP A 170 -15.54 1.27 11.28
C ASP A 170 -14.29 0.91 10.47
N THR A 171 -13.28 1.74 10.60
CA THR A 171 -11.97 1.55 9.98
C THR A 171 -10.87 1.50 11.03
N ILE A 172 -9.81 0.79 10.75
CA ILE A 172 -8.54 0.99 11.45
C ILE A 172 -7.69 1.98 10.67
N GLN A 173 -6.96 2.84 11.38
CA GLN A 173 -5.94 3.68 10.76
C GLN A 173 -4.58 3.03 10.92
N VAL A 174 -3.83 2.92 9.81
CA VAL A 174 -2.52 2.25 9.81
C VAL A 174 -1.46 3.21 10.35
N GLU A 175 -1.17 3.10 11.63
CA GLU A 175 -0.05 3.81 12.25
C GLU A 175 1.22 2.96 12.13
N MET A 176 2.28 3.53 11.58
CA MET A 176 3.56 2.84 11.41
C MET A 176 4.71 3.84 11.30
N SER A 177 5.90 3.43 11.74
CA SER A 177 7.12 4.23 11.61
C SER A 177 7.58 4.35 10.15
N SER A 178 8.27 5.42 9.86
CA SER A 178 9.01 5.62 8.60
C SER A 178 9.92 4.42 8.32
N GLY A 179 9.91 3.95 7.08
CA GLY A 179 10.59 2.71 6.66
C GLY A 179 9.73 1.46 6.74
N SER A 180 8.61 1.48 7.45
CA SER A 180 7.66 0.36 7.48
C SER A 180 6.82 0.28 6.21
N MET A 181 6.24 -0.89 5.95
CA MET A 181 5.39 -1.15 4.80
C MET A 181 4.06 -1.74 5.22
N VAL A 182 2.96 -1.24 4.68
CA VAL A 182 1.65 -1.90 4.71
C VAL A 182 1.35 -2.50 3.35
N MET A 183 0.82 -3.73 3.35
CA MET A 183 0.31 -4.40 2.14
C MET A 183 -1.14 -4.80 2.34
N TRP A 184 -1.95 -4.72 1.28
CA TRP A 184 -3.36 -5.11 1.34
C TRP A 184 -3.89 -5.65 0.00
N ALA A 185 -4.90 -6.51 0.09
CA ALA A 185 -5.62 -7.04 -1.08
C ALA A 185 -6.37 -5.92 -1.82
N GLY A 186 -6.35 -5.92 -3.14
CA GLY A 186 -7.01 -4.91 -3.96
C GLY A 186 -8.52 -4.81 -3.75
N ALA A 187 -9.15 -5.90 -3.30
CA ALA A 187 -10.56 -5.98 -2.94
C ALA A 187 -10.89 -5.36 -1.58
N MET A 188 -9.89 -4.95 -0.81
CA MET A 188 -10.11 -4.35 0.51
C MET A 188 -10.60 -2.92 0.42
N TRP A 189 -11.66 -2.58 1.15
CA TRP A 189 -12.12 -1.21 1.30
C TRP A 189 -11.11 -0.39 2.10
N HIS A 190 -10.65 0.70 1.51
CA HIS A 190 -9.64 1.57 2.11
C HIS A 190 -9.77 3.02 1.68
N ALA A 191 -9.08 3.91 2.38
CA ALA A 191 -9.03 5.33 2.06
C ALA A 191 -7.74 5.96 2.58
N GLY A 192 -7.23 6.97 1.91
CA GLY A 192 -6.23 7.86 2.50
C GLY A 192 -6.84 8.68 3.63
N GLY A 193 -6.12 8.84 4.73
CA GLY A 193 -6.53 9.62 5.88
C GLY A 193 -6.45 11.13 5.64
N ALA A 194 -7.06 11.91 6.53
CA ALA A 194 -6.89 13.35 6.56
C ALA A 194 -5.50 13.73 7.06
N ASN A 195 -4.97 14.83 6.56
CA ASN A 195 -3.78 15.50 7.12
C ASN A 195 -4.23 16.83 7.69
N THR A 196 -4.26 16.96 9.01
CA THR A 196 -4.83 18.11 9.76
C THR A 196 -3.78 19.12 10.20
#